data_4804c6c43448335a0586488c7d327a07
#
_entry.id   4804c6c43448335a0586488c7d327a07
#
_cell.length_a   1.000
_cell.length_b   1.000
_cell.length_c   1.000
_cell.angle_alpha   90.00
_cell.angle_beta   90.00
_cell.angle_gamma   90.00
#
_symmetry.space_group_name_H-M   'P 1'
#
loop_
_entity.id
_entity.type
_entity.pdbx_description
1 polymer ?
#
loop_
_entity_poly.entity_id
_entity_poly.type
_entity_poly.pdbx_seq_one_letter_code
_entity_poly.pdbx_strand_id
1 'polypeptide(L)'
;RDDLVTGVQTCALPILLVPVIIIIFVFGKTKTGKYLFDVYKVKNPFTGTLNRKIISYRLGMGLALTTESGMNLMDSFNLAKSLIDNKYVAKRLDEVSEKITGSETLSDAIKGTEIFPELFSRMIKTAEQYGKVSDTMEKLTRIYGKEAELSIKKFSKTLEPALVAILSAVLRIVLLSILLPLIGIMSSIG
;
A
#
# COMPACT_ATOMS: atom_id res chain seq x y z
N ARG A 1 -6.96 -1.46 50.48
CA ARG A 1 -7.35 -0.30 49.62
C ARG A 1 -6.60 -0.30 48.29
N ASP A 2 -5.48 -1.05 48.19
CA ASP A 2 -4.63 -1.12 46.98
C ASP A 2 -5.02 -2.26 46.02
N ASP A 3 -5.79 -3.24 46.50
CA ASP A 3 -6.20 -4.41 45.68
C ASP A 3 -7.27 -4.12 44.64
N LEU A 4 -8.06 -3.04 44.83
CA LEU A 4 -9.07 -2.59 43.86
C LEU A 4 -8.47 -1.88 42.65
N VAL A 5 -7.29 -1.29 42.80
CA VAL A 5 -6.64 -0.52 41.71
C VAL A 5 -5.99 -1.49 40.73
N THR A 6 -5.44 -2.62 41.18
CA THR A 6 -4.77 -3.61 40.32
C THR A 6 -5.77 -4.39 39.46
N GLY A 7 -6.96 -4.70 39.97
CA GLY A 7 -8.01 -5.42 39.25
C GLY A 7 -8.64 -4.57 38.11
N VAL A 8 -8.76 -3.28 38.34
CA VAL A 8 -9.31 -2.34 37.33
C VAL A 8 -8.31 -2.08 36.19
N GLN A 9 -7.01 -2.03 36.48
CA GLN A 9 -5.98 -1.82 35.44
C GLN A 9 -5.84 -3.02 34.49
N THR A 10 -6.04 -4.25 34.98
CA THR A 10 -5.89 -5.46 34.13
C THR A 10 -7.07 -5.64 33.16
N CYS A 11 -8.29 -5.19 33.52
CA CYS A 11 -9.46 -5.19 32.64
C CYS A 11 -9.52 -3.95 31.72
N ALA A 12 -8.88 -2.86 32.08
CA ALA A 12 -8.92 -1.61 31.30
C ALA A 12 -8.11 -1.72 29.99
N LEU A 13 -7.03 -2.52 29.96
CA LEU A 13 -6.19 -2.68 28.76
C LEU A 13 -6.94 -3.27 27.55
N PRO A 14 -7.67 -4.40 27.64
CA PRO A 14 -8.45 -4.91 26.52
C PRO A 14 -9.65 -4.00 26.19
N ILE A 15 -10.27 -3.34 27.17
CA ILE A 15 -11.37 -2.41 26.97
C ILE A 15 -10.93 -1.15 26.22
N LEU A 16 -9.69 -0.67 26.44
CA LEU A 16 -9.12 0.47 25.71
C LEU A 16 -8.63 0.10 24.29
N LEU A 17 -8.16 -1.13 24.08
CA LEU A 17 -7.72 -1.61 22.77
C LEU A 17 -8.86 -1.74 21.76
N VAL A 18 -10.02 -2.20 22.18
CA VAL A 18 -11.19 -2.40 21.32
C VAL A 18 -11.67 -1.09 20.68
N PRO A 19 -11.92 0.02 21.41
CA PRO A 19 -12.31 1.29 20.78
C PRO A 19 -11.22 1.89 19.92
N VAL A 20 -9.94 1.73 20.23
CA VAL A 20 -8.84 2.18 19.38
C VAL A 20 -8.86 1.46 18.03
N ILE A 21 -9.05 0.14 18.03
CA ILE A 21 -9.19 -0.66 16.81
C ILE A 21 -10.44 -0.23 16.04
N ILE A 22 -11.56 0.01 16.71
CA ILE A 22 -12.81 0.47 16.09
C ILE A 22 -12.62 1.86 15.48
N ILE A 23 -11.96 2.79 16.16
CA ILE A 23 -11.67 4.14 15.66
C ILE A 23 -10.80 4.06 14.41
N ILE A 24 -9.74 3.26 14.41
CA ILE A 24 -8.86 3.05 13.24
C ILE A 24 -9.66 2.45 12.08
N PHE A 25 -10.56 1.50 12.34
CA PHE A 25 -11.40 0.86 11.34
C PHE A 25 -12.46 1.80 10.76
N VAL A 26 -13.11 2.62 11.59
CA VAL A 26 -14.10 3.62 11.17
C VAL A 26 -13.43 4.76 10.40
N PHE A 27 -12.27 5.25 10.87
CA PHE A 27 -11.49 6.25 10.15
C PHE A 27 -11.03 5.74 8.77
N GLY A 28 -10.64 4.47 8.66
CA GLY A 28 -10.29 3.82 7.39
C GLY A 28 -11.45 3.71 6.39
N LYS A 29 -12.70 3.75 6.84
CA LYS A 29 -13.90 3.72 5.96
C LYS A 29 -14.37 5.09 5.46
N THR A 30 -13.91 6.18 6.07
CA THR A 30 -14.31 7.54 5.69
C THR A 30 -13.62 7.95 4.37
N LYS A 31 -14.31 8.71 3.50
CA LYS A 31 -13.76 9.15 2.20
C LYS A 31 -12.42 9.89 2.34
N THR A 32 -12.28 10.71 3.36
CA THR A 32 -11.04 11.44 3.72
C THR A 32 -9.97 10.51 4.27
N GLY A 33 -10.35 9.53 5.11
CA GLY A 33 -9.43 8.52 5.64
C GLY A 33 -8.85 7.61 4.54
N LYS A 34 -9.65 7.22 3.56
CA LYS A 34 -9.17 6.44 2.40
C LYS A 34 -8.12 7.22 1.59
N TYR A 35 -8.34 8.52 1.34
CA TYR A 35 -7.38 9.34 0.61
C TYR A 35 -6.05 9.48 1.38
N LEU A 36 -6.10 9.75 2.69
CA LEU A 36 -4.91 9.80 3.55
C LEU A 36 -4.17 8.47 3.57
N PHE A 37 -4.92 7.36 3.63
CA PHE A 37 -4.35 6.02 3.60
C PHE A 37 -3.71 5.69 2.24
N ASP A 38 -4.29 6.17 1.14
CA ASP A 38 -3.76 6.03 -0.21
C ASP A 38 -2.47 6.84 -0.41
N VAL A 39 -2.41 8.05 0.14
CA VAL A 39 -1.17 8.86 0.19
C VAL A 39 -0.10 8.16 1.01
N TYR A 40 -0.46 7.66 2.20
CA TYR A 40 0.47 6.96 3.09
C TYR A 40 1.05 5.70 2.45
N LYS A 41 0.24 4.92 1.73
CA LYS A 41 0.68 3.73 1.00
C LYS A 41 1.74 4.02 -0.07
N VAL A 42 1.71 5.19 -0.68
CA VAL A 42 2.68 5.58 -1.74
C VAL A 42 3.91 6.27 -1.16
N LYS A 43 3.74 7.07 -0.10
CA LYS A 43 4.84 7.85 0.52
C LYS A 43 5.63 7.10 1.57
N ASN A 44 5.07 6.05 2.19
CA ASN A 44 5.76 5.30 3.24
C ASN A 44 6.96 4.53 2.64
N PRO A 45 8.17 4.63 3.22
CA PRO A 45 9.36 3.96 2.71
C PRO A 45 9.22 2.41 2.71
N PHE A 46 8.39 1.85 3.59
CA PHE A 46 8.23 0.41 3.73
C PHE A 46 7.27 -0.21 2.71
N THR A 47 6.11 0.42 2.49
CA THR A 47 5.07 -0.07 1.55
C THR A 47 5.07 0.69 0.23
N GLY A 48 5.62 1.90 0.19
CA GLY A 48 5.61 2.77 -0.97
C GLY A 48 6.38 2.19 -2.15
N THR A 49 7.53 1.57 -1.89
CA THR A 49 8.32 0.93 -2.96
C THR A 49 7.54 -0.20 -3.64
N LEU A 50 6.86 -1.06 -2.87
CA LEU A 50 6.00 -2.11 -3.41
C LEU A 50 4.84 -1.51 -4.22
N ASN A 51 4.17 -0.51 -3.65
CA ASN A 51 2.99 0.09 -4.27
C ASN A 51 3.34 0.81 -5.60
N ARG A 52 4.47 1.53 -5.64
CA ARG A 52 5.00 2.14 -6.87
C ARG A 52 5.27 1.11 -7.97
N LYS A 53 5.82 -0.06 -7.62
CA LYS A 53 6.06 -1.16 -8.56
C LYS A 53 4.77 -1.74 -9.12
N ILE A 54 3.77 -1.95 -8.25
CA ILE A 54 2.44 -2.44 -8.66
C ILE A 54 1.75 -1.43 -9.58
N ILE A 55 1.81 -0.14 -9.26
CA ILE A 55 1.25 0.92 -10.09
C ILE A 55 1.94 0.98 -11.46
N SER A 56 3.28 0.90 -11.48
CA SER A 56 4.07 0.87 -12.72
C SER A 56 3.75 -0.36 -13.58
N TYR A 57 3.57 -1.51 -12.94
CA TYR A 57 3.13 -2.74 -13.61
C TYR A 57 1.74 -2.57 -14.24
N ARG A 58 0.76 -2.09 -13.49
CA ARG A 58 -0.63 -1.92 -13.97
C ARG A 58 -0.71 -0.91 -15.11
N LEU A 59 -0.05 0.24 -14.97
CA LEU A 59 -0.02 1.26 -16.02
C LEU A 59 0.71 0.75 -17.28
N GLY A 60 1.86 0.12 -17.10
CA GLY A 60 2.62 -0.48 -18.20
C GLY A 60 1.84 -1.56 -18.94
N MET A 61 1.15 -2.44 -18.21
CA MET A 61 0.30 -3.50 -18.76
C MET A 61 -0.87 -2.90 -19.57
N GLY A 62 -1.56 -1.90 -19.00
CA GLY A 62 -2.64 -1.23 -19.71
C GLY A 62 -2.17 -0.56 -21.00
N LEU A 63 -1.06 0.19 -20.93
CA LEU A 63 -0.47 0.83 -22.10
C LEU A 63 0.01 -0.18 -23.16
N ALA A 64 0.65 -1.29 -22.74
CA ALA A 64 1.10 -2.33 -23.67
C ALA A 64 -0.08 -2.89 -24.47
N LEU A 65 -1.12 -3.36 -23.79
CA LEU A 65 -2.28 -3.98 -24.42
C LEU A 65 -3.04 -3.04 -25.35
N THR A 66 -3.19 -1.78 -24.96
CA THR A 66 -3.96 -0.81 -25.75
C THR A 66 -3.18 -0.28 -26.95
N THR A 67 -1.88 0.00 -26.78
CA THR A 67 -1.03 0.42 -27.91
C THR A 67 -0.77 -0.71 -28.90
N GLU A 68 -0.68 -1.98 -28.44
CA GLU A 68 -0.60 -3.16 -29.31
C GLU A 68 -1.89 -3.31 -30.16
N SER A 69 -3.03 -2.96 -29.58
CA SER A 69 -4.33 -2.95 -30.29
C SER A 69 -4.48 -1.78 -31.29
N GLY A 70 -3.45 -0.95 -31.47
CA GLY A 70 -3.45 0.18 -32.39
C GLY A 70 -4.15 1.44 -31.88
N MET A 71 -4.48 1.50 -30.57
CA MET A 71 -5.03 2.71 -29.96
C MET A 71 -3.97 3.82 -29.92
N ASN A 72 -4.40 5.06 -30.06
CA ASN A 72 -3.52 6.21 -29.89
C ASN A 72 -3.03 6.30 -28.41
N LEU A 73 -1.91 6.97 -28.19
CA LEU A 73 -1.24 7.01 -26.88
C LEU A 73 -2.11 7.65 -25.80
N MET A 74 -2.90 8.68 -26.15
CA MET A 74 -3.75 9.39 -25.19
C MET A 74 -4.91 8.52 -24.70
N ASP A 75 -5.60 7.85 -25.61
CA ASP A 75 -6.70 6.94 -25.27
C ASP A 75 -6.18 5.72 -24.51
N SER A 76 -5.02 5.20 -24.93
CA SER A 76 -4.31 4.14 -24.23
C SER A 76 -3.98 4.52 -22.79
N PHE A 77 -3.50 5.75 -22.58
CA PHE A 77 -3.19 6.25 -21.25
C PHE A 77 -4.45 6.40 -20.37
N ASN A 78 -5.52 6.96 -20.94
CA ASN A 78 -6.79 7.14 -20.23
C ASN A 78 -7.43 5.80 -19.82
N LEU A 79 -7.31 4.78 -20.68
CA LEU A 79 -7.78 3.44 -20.35
C LEU A 79 -6.88 2.76 -19.30
N ALA A 80 -5.56 2.85 -19.48
CA ALA A 80 -4.60 2.26 -18.53
C ALA A 80 -4.71 2.87 -17.13
N LYS A 81 -4.97 4.16 -17.01
CA LYS A 81 -5.18 4.85 -15.73
C LYS A 81 -6.39 4.29 -14.97
N SER A 82 -7.43 3.80 -15.66
CA SER A 82 -8.62 3.20 -15.01
C SER A 82 -8.33 1.90 -14.26
N LEU A 83 -7.18 1.25 -14.53
CA LEU A 83 -6.73 0.05 -13.81
C LEU A 83 -6.11 0.36 -12.44
N ILE A 84 -6.02 1.64 -12.07
CA ILE A 84 -5.36 2.08 -10.84
C ILE A 84 -6.40 2.49 -9.81
N ASP A 85 -6.54 1.66 -8.76
CA ASP A 85 -7.55 1.84 -7.71
C ASP A 85 -7.20 2.94 -6.69
N ASN A 86 -5.91 3.35 -6.61
CA ASN A 86 -5.43 4.33 -5.65
C ASN A 86 -5.86 5.74 -6.04
N LYS A 87 -6.71 6.38 -5.23
CA LYS A 87 -7.29 7.71 -5.52
C LYS A 87 -6.25 8.82 -5.59
N TYR A 88 -5.19 8.75 -4.79
CA TYR A 88 -4.11 9.73 -4.85
C TYR A 88 -3.37 9.63 -6.18
N VAL A 89 -3.05 8.41 -6.60
CA VAL A 89 -2.36 8.16 -7.87
C VAL A 89 -3.27 8.52 -9.05
N ALA A 90 -4.55 8.13 -9.01
CA ALA A 90 -5.51 8.46 -10.07
C ALA A 90 -5.58 9.99 -10.30
N LYS A 91 -5.67 10.78 -9.22
CA LYS A 91 -5.64 12.25 -9.32
C LYS A 91 -4.35 12.77 -9.97
N ARG A 92 -3.19 12.21 -9.62
CA ARG A 92 -1.91 12.58 -10.25
C ARG A 92 -1.84 12.18 -11.72
N LEU A 93 -2.47 11.06 -12.09
CA LEU A 93 -2.56 10.64 -13.49
C LEU A 93 -3.57 11.49 -14.30
N ASP A 94 -4.57 12.07 -13.64
CA ASP A 94 -5.43 13.08 -14.28
C ASP A 94 -4.62 14.33 -14.66
N GLU A 95 -3.74 14.81 -13.76
CA GLU A 95 -2.82 15.91 -14.05
C GLU A 95 -1.87 15.58 -15.23
N VAL A 96 -1.44 14.31 -15.35
CA VAL A 96 -0.64 13.83 -16.49
C VAL A 96 -1.46 13.87 -17.78
N SER A 97 -2.73 13.43 -17.75
CA SER A 97 -3.62 13.51 -18.94
C SER A 97 -3.78 14.95 -19.44
N GLU A 98 -3.96 15.91 -18.54
CA GLU A 98 -4.06 17.33 -18.87
C GLU A 98 -2.78 17.87 -19.54
N LYS A 99 -1.61 17.49 -18.99
CA LYS A 99 -0.30 17.89 -19.55
C LYS A 99 -0.05 17.34 -20.95
N ILE A 100 -0.38 16.05 -21.17
CA ILE A 100 -0.27 15.43 -22.50
C ILE A 100 -1.20 16.14 -23.50
N THR A 101 -2.42 16.49 -23.10
CA THR A 101 -3.34 17.27 -23.92
C THR A 101 -2.77 18.66 -24.26
N GLY A 102 -1.98 19.25 -23.35
CA GLY A 102 -1.24 20.49 -23.54
C GLY A 102 0.05 20.36 -24.35
N SER A 103 0.26 19.23 -25.05
CA SER A 103 1.45 18.95 -25.89
C SER A 103 2.74 18.62 -25.13
N GLU A 104 2.67 18.30 -23.84
CA GLU A 104 3.81 17.75 -23.09
C GLU A 104 4.00 16.27 -23.44
N THR A 105 5.24 15.76 -23.43
CA THR A 105 5.49 14.34 -23.67
C THR A 105 5.01 13.49 -22.50
N LEU A 106 4.57 12.25 -22.76
CA LEU A 106 4.14 11.34 -21.70
C LEU A 106 5.27 11.10 -20.68
N SER A 107 6.52 11.00 -21.15
CA SER A 107 7.69 10.78 -20.31
C SER A 107 7.93 11.92 -19.32
N ASP A 108 7.82 13.17 -19.76
CA ASP A 108 8.07 14.34 -18.92
C ASP A 108 6.90 14.56 -17.96
N ALA A 109 5.66 14.39 -18.42
CA ALA A 109 4.45 14.46 -17.59
C ALA A 109 4.47 13.41 -16.47
N ILE A 110 4.84 12.15 -16.76
CA ILE A 110 4.96 11.07 -15.76
C ILE A 110 6.09 11.35 -14.76
N LYS A 111 7.24 11.84 -15.23
CA LYS A 111 8.37 12.17 -14.37
C LYS A 111 8.00 13.22 -13.32
N GLY A 112 7.19 14.20 -13.69
CA GLY A 112 6.69 15.24 -12.79
C GLY A 112 5.81 14.74 -11.64
N THR A 113 5.31 13.49 -11.70
CA THR A 113 4.47 12.92 -10.64
C THR A 113 5.26 12.38 -9.45
N GLU A 114 6.54 12.05 -9.63
CA GLU A 114 7.41 11.38 -8.66
C GLU A 114 6.89 10.03 -8.11
N ILE A 115 5.85 9.48 -8.74
CA ILE A 115 5.23 8.21 -8.34
C ILE A 115 5.98 7.03 -8.94
N PHE A 116 6.41 7.19 -10.18
CA PHE A 116 7.04 6.12 -10.95
C PHE A 116 8.55 6.08 -10.72
N PRO A 117 9.15 4.87 -10.72
CA PRO A 117 10.61 4.74 -10.71
C PRO A 117 11.25 5.45 -11.89
N GLU A 118 12.45 5.98 -11.71
CA GLU A 118 13.16 6.74 -12.75
C GLU A 118 13.36 5.95 -14.04
N LEU A 119 13.62 4.64 -13.92
CA LEU A 119 13.74 3.74 -15.06
C LEU A 119 12.48 3.76 -15.93
N PHE A 120 11.28 3.82 -15.30
CA PHE A 120 10.02 3.85 -16.02
C PHE A 120 9.93 5.07 -16.94
N SER A 121 10.17 6.27 -16.41
CA SER A 121 10.13 7.51 -17.17
C SER A 121 11.20 7.57 -18.27
N ARG A 122 12.42 7.09 -18.00
CA ARG A 122 13.51 7.03 -18.99
C ARG A 122 13.19 6.10 -20.15
N MET A 123 12.62 4.93 -19.88
CA MET A 123 12.27 3.97 -20.92
C MET A 123 11.11 4.49 -21.78
N ILE A 124 10.11 5.16 -21.19
CA ILE A 124 9.04 5.82 -21.96
C ILE A 124 9.63 6.87 -22.89
N LYS A 125 10.54 7.73 -22.40
CA LYS A 125 11.19 8.76 -23.20
C LYS A 125 11.87 8.17 -24.44
N THR A 126 12.61 7.10 -24.25
CA THR A 126 13.25 6.40 -25.37
C THR A 126 12.22 5.80 -26.33
N ALA A 127 11.14 5.23 -25.80
CA ALA A 127 10.08 4.62 -26.61
C ALA A 127 9.33 5.66 -27.46
N GLU A 128 9.05 6.84 -26.92
CA GLU A 128 8.44 7.96 -27.65
C GLU A 128 9.35 8.42 -28.81
N GLN A 129 10.65 8.55 -28.57
CA GLN A 129 11.63 8.98 -29.58
C GLN A 129 11.75 8.01 -30.76
N TYR A 130 11.63 6.70 -30.52
CA TYR A 130 11.79 5.66 -31.54
C TYR A 130 10.47 5.08 -32.03
N GLY A 131 9.32 5.55 -31.56
CA GLY A 131 8.00 5.03 -31.93
C GLY A 131 7.74 3.59 -31.47
N LYS A 132 8.49 3.09 -30.48
CA LYS A 132 8.40 1.71 -29.96
C LYS A 132 7.72 1.64 -28.58
N VAL A 133 6.60 2.33 -28.43
CA VAL A 133 5.91 2.44 -27.14
C VAL A 133 5.39 1.08 -26.70
N SER A 134 4.73 0.31 -27.57
CA SER A 134 4.17 -1.01 -27.24
C SER A 134 5.24 -1.98 -26.71
N ASP A 135 6.30 -2.19 -27.49
CA ASP A 135 7.40 -3.10 -27.10
C ASP A 135 8.05 -2.72 -25.77
N THR A 136 8.20 -1.41 -25.56
CA THR A 136 8.81 -0.89 -24.34
C THR A 136 7.89 -1.06 -23.13
N MET A 137 6.59 -0.82 -23.31
CA MET A 137 5.60 -1.05 -22.26
C MET A 137 5.51 -2.52 -21.87
N GLU A 138 5.57 -3.44 -22.83
CA GLU A 138 5.63 -4.88 -22.56
C GLU A 138 6.86 -5.26 -21.74
N LYS A 139 8.05 -4.71 -22.08
CA LYS A 139 9.28 -4.95 -21.30
C LYS A 139 9.16 -4.39 -19.89
N LEU A 140 8.64 -3.17 -19.73
CA LEU A 140 8.40 -2.56 -18.42
C LEU A 140 7.42 -3.37 -17.57
N THR A 141 6.36 -3.87 -18.19
CA THR A 141 5.37 -4.74 -17.54
C THR A 141 6.02 -6.00 -17.01
N ARG A 142 6.91 -6.65 -17.78
CA ARG A 142 7.66 -7.83 -17.33
C ARG A 142 8.61 -7.52 -16.17
N ILE A 143 9.33 -6.40 -16.24
CA ILE A 143 10.28 -5.99 -15.19
C ILE A 143 9.51 -5.71 -13.89
N TYR A 144 8.53 -4.82 -13.93
CA TYR A 144 7.81 -4.42 -12.72
C TYR A 144 6.87 -5.52 -12.20
N GLY A 145 6.37 -6.40 -13.05
CA GLY A 145 5.63 -7.59 -12.64
C GLY A 145 6.47 -8.51 -11.77
N LYS A 146 7.68 -8.86 -12.22
CA LYS A 146 8.64 -9.66 -11.43
C LYS A 146 9.05 -8.96 -10.14
N GLU A 147 9.33 -7.66 -10.21
CA GLU A 147 9.72 -6.89 -9.02
C GLU A 147 8.58 -6.76 -8.01
N ALA A 148 7.35 -6.61 -8.46
CA ALA A 148 6.16 -6.60 -7.60
C ALA A 148 5.98 -7.97 -6.92
N GLU A 149 6.06 -9.08 -7.67
CA GLU A 149 5.96 -10.43 -7.14
C GLU A 149 7.02 -10.71 -6.07
N LEU A 150 8.29 -10.37 -6.35
CA LEU A 150 9.37 -10.52 -5.39
C LEU A 150 9.16 -9.68 -4.13
N SER A 151 8.63 -8.48 -4.29
CA SER A 151 8.34 -7.58 -3.16
C SER A 151 7.17 -8.09 -2.33
N ILE A 152 6.14 -8.66 -2.94
CA ILE A 152 5.02 -9.32 -2.25
C ILE A 152 5.53 -10.52 -1.46
N LYS A 153 6.36 -11.38 -2.06
CA LYS A 153 6.96 -12.54 -1.38
C LYS A 153 7.80 -12.12 -0.17
N LYS A 154 8.60 -11.04 -0.29
CA LYS A 154 9.36 -10.49 0.84
C LYS A 154 8.44 -9.98 1.95
N PHE A 155 7.37 -9.27 1.59
CA PHE A 155 6.40 -8.76 2.54
C PHE A 155 5.69 -9.89 3.30
N SER A 156 5.26 -10.95 2.58
CA SER A 156 4.63 -12.12 3.20
C SER A 156 5.55 -12.83 4.19
N LYS A 157 6.84 -12.99 3.87
CA LYS A 157 7.83 -13.57 4.78
C LYS A 157 8.06 -12.74 6.05
N THR A 158 7.83 -11.45 6.00
CA THR A 158 7.97 -10.56 7.18
C THR A 158 6.69 -10.56 8.02
N LEU A 159 5.52 -10.78 7.40
CA LEU A 159 4.24 -10.83 8.10
C LEU A 159 4.12 -12.07 9.01
N GLU A 160 4.66 -13.20 8.58
CA GLU A 160 4.57 -14.46 9.35
C GLU A 160 5.18 -14.34 10.76
N PRO A 161 6.45 -13.92 10.95
CA PRO A 161 7.01 -13.70 12.29
C PRO A 161 6.25 -12.63 13.10
N ALA A 162 5.75 -11.59 12.43
CA ALA A 162 5.00 -10.53 13.10
C ALA A 162 3.68 -11.06 13.68
N LEU A 163 2.96 -11.90 12.92
CA LEU A 163 1.72 -12.54 13.38
C LEU A 163 1.99 -13.46 14.58
N VAL A 164 3.05 -14.28 14.52
CA VAL A 164 3.44 -15.15 15.63
C VAL A 164 3.78 -14.34 16.88
N ALA A 165 4.51 -13.24 16.74
CA ALA A 165 4.84 -12.36 17.87
C ALA A 165 3.59 -11.73 18.49
N ILE A 166 2.64 -11.27 17.69
CA ILE A 166 1.36 -10.70 18.16
C ILE A 166 0.55 -11.77 18.90
N LEU A 167 0.40 -12.97 18.35
CA LEU A 167 -0.34 -14.07 18.98
C LEU A 167 0.31 -14.49 20.30
N SER A 168 1.64 -14.58 20.34
CA SER A 168 2.38 -14.90 21.57
C SER A 168 2.19 -13.83 22.64
N ALA A 169 2.17 -12.56 22.27
CA ALA A 169 1.90 -11.46 23.19
C ALA A 169 0.48 -11.53 23.77
N VAL A 170 -0.52 -11.79 22.92
CA VAL A 170 -1.91 -11.98 23.37
C VAL A 170 -2.04 -13.15 24.32
N LEU A 171 -1.45 -14.32 24.01
CA LEU A 171 -1.47 -15.49 24.88
C LEU A 171 -0.83 -15.20 26.23
N ARG A 172 0.31 -14.49 26.28
CA ARG A 172 0.95 -14.09 27.53
C ARG A 172 0.05 -13.21 28.41
N ILE A 173 -0.65 -12.24 27.79
CA ILE A 173 -1.59 -11.37 28.52
C ILE A 173 -2.73 -12.19 29.10
N VAL A 174 -3.31 -13.12 28.34
CA VAL A 174 -4.41 -13.98 28.79
C VAL A 174 -3.94 -14.88 29.96
N LEU A 175 -2.78 -15.52 29.84
CA LEU A 175 -2.22 -16.36 30.89
C LEU A 175 -1.95 -15.56 32.19
N LEU A 176 -1.38 -14.36 32.08
CA LEU A 176 -1.16 -13.49 33.24
C LEU A 176 -2.46 -13.08 33.91
N SER A 177 -3.52 -12.81 33.11
CA SER A 177 -4.84 -12.46 33.65
C SER A 177 -5.49 -13.59 34.46
N ILE A 178 -5.16 -14.84 34.16
CA ILE A 178 -5.68 -16.02 34.89
C ILE A 178 -4.81 -16.33 36.11
N LEU A 179 -3.48 -16.23 35.97
CA LEU A 179 -2.55 -16.60 37.05
C LEU A 179 -2.52 -15.59 38.21
N LEU A 180 -2.65 -14.28 37.91
CA LEU A 180 -2.62 -13.24 38.94
C LEU A 180 -3.67 -13.43 40.06
N PRO A 181 -4.97 -13.63 39.77
CA PRO A 181 -5.97 -13.87 40.81
C PRO A 181 -5.75 -15.20 41.56
N LEU A 182 -5.23 -16.24 40.88
CA LEU A 182 -4.91 -17.52 41.55
C LEU A 182 -3.80 -17.38 42.58
N ILE A 183 -2.73 -16.65 42.28
CA ILE A 183 -1.64 -16.35 43.20
C ILE A 183 -2.15 -15.52 44.39
N GLY A 184 -3.03 -14.55 44.15
CA GLY A 184 -3.65 -13.72 45.20
C GLY A 184 -4.47 -14.55 46.17
N ILE A 185 -5.24 -15.54 45.71
CA ILE A 185 -6.01 -16.45 46.57
C ILE A 185 -5.09 -17.35 47.36
N MET A 186 -4.04 -17.90 46.77
CA MET A 186 -3.07 -18.76 47.47
C MET A 186 -2.28 -18.00 48.57
N SER A 187 -1.94 -16.72 48.33
CA SER A 187 -1.23 -15.91 49.32
C SER A 187 -2.13 -15.44 50.48
N SER A 188 -3.45 -15.51 50.32
CA SER A 188 -4.41 -15.15 51.38
C SER A 188 -4.81 -16.32 52.31
N ILE A 189 -4.41 -17.54 51.97
CA ILE A 189 -4.72 -18.77 52.72
C ILE A 189 -3.51 -19.29 53.51
N GLY A 190 -2.30 -18.77 53.31
CA GLY A 190 -1.09 -19.06 54.07
C GLY A 190 -0.73 -17.91 55.01
#